data_0987d4f8b7d37e8b601a500076724a08
#
_entry.id   0987d4f8b7d37e8b601a500076724a08
#
_cell.length_a   1.000
_cell.length_b   1.000
_cell.length_c   1.000
_cell.angle_alpha   90.00
_cell.angle_beta   90.00
_cell.angle_gamma   90.00
#
_symmetry.space_group_name_H-M   'P 1'
#
loop_
_entity.id
_entity.type
_entity.pdbx_description
1 polymer ?
#
loop_
_entity_poly.entity_id
_entity_poly.type
_entity_poly.pdbx_seq_one_letter_code
_entity_poly.pdbx_strand_id
1 'polypeptide(L)'
;NKKALIIDDRGNGGGNVSPMLIERLLREPTRANMARNRTIPYQTPTKLMVGPKVLLLNQYSASDGDLFPYAFKKHNIGKTIGVRSWGGVVGIRGSLPFVDGTILNRPEFASYSIDDSSWIIEGFGVEPDIEVDNDPYEEFTGKDSQLLKAIEVLKEELKNYKPIPNIPVGPDKTK
;
A
#
# COMPACT_ATOMS: atom_id res chain seq x y z
N ASN A 1 6.19 -19.43 2.43
CA ASN A 1 4.91 -19.37 1.73
C ASN A 1 4.03 -18.31 2.40
N LYS A 2 4.13 -17.04 1.98
CA LYS A 2 3.36 -15.93 2.54
C LYS A 2 2.05 -15.80 1.77
N LYS A 3 0.94 -15.53 2.50
CA LYS A 3 -0.41 -15.48 1.92
C LYS A 3 -1.05 -14.09 1.99
N ALA A 4 -0.51 -13.19 2.80
CA ALA A 4 -0.99 -11.83 3.00
C ALA A 4 0.19 -10.87 3.16
N LEU A 5 -0.07 -9.57 3.02
CA LEU A 5 0.94 -8.51 3.09
C LEU A 5 0.45 -7.39 4.03
N ILE A 6 1.30 -7.02 4.97
CA ILE A 6 1.18 -5.74 5.68
C ILE A 6 2.23 -4.80 5.10
N ILE A 7 1.82 -3.61 4.74
CA ILE A 7 2.68 -2.54 4.29
C ILE A 7 2.68 -1.49 5.40
N ASP A 8 3.83 -1.16 5.91
CA ASP A 8 3.98 -0.16 6.95
C ASP A 8 4.45 1.15 6.33
N ASP A 9 3.53 2.10 6.23
CA ASP A 9 3.74 3.44 5.71
C ASP A 9 3.89 4.47 6.84
N ARG A 10 3.84 4.04 8.09
CA ARG A 10 3.99 4.93 9.24
C ARG A 10 5.37 5.57 9.24
N GLY A 11 5.39 6.87 9.44
CA GLY A 11 6.64 7.64 9.42
C GLY A 11 7.28 7.81 8.04
N ASN A 12 6.58 7.46 6.96
CA ASN A 12 7.04 7.78 5.60
C ASN A 12 6.94 9.29 5.36
N GLY A 13 8.07 9.99 5.42
CA GLY A 13 8.16 11.44 5.26
C GLY A 13 8.05 11.93 3.81
N GLY A 14 7.83 11.05 2.85
CA GLY A 14 7.63 11.42 1.45
C GLY A 14 8.63 10.83 0.47
N GLY A 15 8.50 11.25 -0.77
CA GLY A 15 9.29 10.74 -1.90
C GLY A 15 8.49 10.79 -3.19
N ASN A 16 8.67 9.77 -4.04
CA ASN A 16 7.98 9.65 -5.33
C ASN A 16 7.85 8.20 -5.80
N VAL A 17 7.79 7.23 -4.87
CA VAL A 17 7.79 5.80 -5.19
C VAL A 17 6.39 5.18 -5.17
N SER A 18 5.41 5.87 -4.60
CA SER A 18 4.04 5.35 -4.46
C SER A 18 3.41 4.91 -5.79
N PRO A 19 3.54 5.62 -6.93
CA PRO A 19 2.96 5.16 -8.19
C PRO A 19 3.51 3.81 -8.63
N MET A 20 4.82 3.58 -8.46
CA MET A 20 5.45 2.31 -8.80
C MET A 20 4.99 1.18 -7.86
N LEU A 21 4.79 1.48 -6.57
CA LEU A 21 4.29 0.49 -5.61
C LEU A 21 2.84 0.11 -5.92
N ILE A 22 1.97 1.09 -6.16
CA ILE A 22 0.57 0.88 -6.54
C ILE A 22 0.49 0.01 -7.81
N GLU A 23 1.24 0.34 -8.85
CA GLU A 23 1.29 -0.46 -10.08
C GLU A 23 1.63 -1.93 -9.80
N ARG A 24 2.59 -2.18 -8.91
CA ARG A 24 2.99 -3.55 -8.54
C ARG A 24 1.95 -4.28 -7.71
N LEU A 25 1.26 -3.57 -6.82
CA LEU A 25 0.22 -4.13 -5.96
C LEU A 25 -1.06 -4.46 -6.74
N LEU A 26 -1.31 -3.76 -7.85
CA LEU A 26 -2.45 -3.96 -8.74
C LEU A 26 -2.23 -5.09 -9.76
N ARG A 27 -1.01 -5.63 -9.88
CA ARG A 27 -0.73 -6.70 -10.85
C ARG A 27 -1.54 -7.95 -10.54
N GLU A 28 -2.21 -8.46 -11.56
CA GLU A 28 -2.99 -9.69 -11.49
C GLU A 28 -2.32 -10.84 -12.24
N PRO A 29 -2.55 -12.07 -11.80
CA PRO A 29 -2.06 -13.24 -12.53
C PRO A 29 -2.90 -13.44 -13.80
N THR A 30 -2.23 -13.61 -14.93
CA THR A 30 -2.89 -13.91 -16.21
C THR A 30 -3.04 -15.41 -16.47
N ARG A 31 -2.17 -16.22 -15.86
CA ARG A 31 -2.17 -17.68 -15.97
C ARG A 31 -1.33 -18.33 -14.89
N ALA A 32 -1.57 -19.61 -14.66
CA ALA A 32 -0.67 -20.49 -13.91
C ALA A 32 0.00 -21.48 -14.88
N ASN A 33 1.26 -21.79 -14.63
CA ASN A 33 2.04 -22.76 -15.38
C ASN A 33 2.44 -23.91 -14.47
N MET A 34 2.44 -25.11 -15.01
CA MET A 34 2.85 -26.31 -14.31
C MET A 34 3.99 -26.99 -15.05
N ALA A 35 5.12 -27.16 -14.40
CA ALA A 35 6.21 -27.94 -14.95
C ALA A 35 6.00 -29.44 -14.67
N ARG A 36 6.37 -30.32 -15.62
CA ARG A 36 6.17 -31.78 -15.52
C ARG A 36 6.77 -32.40 -14.24
N ASN A 37 7.85 -31.82 -13.75
CA ASN A 37 8.61 -32.32 -12.59
C ASN A 37 8.33 -31.52 -11.30
N ARG A 38 7.25 -30.74 -11.27
CA ARG A 38 6.86 -29.95 -10.08
C ARG A 38 5.45 -30.30 -9.64
N THR A 39 5.19 -30.14 -8.35
CA THR A 39 3.87 -30.36 -7.72
C THR A 39 3.12 -29.07 -7.45
N ILE A 40 3.81 -27.91 -7.56
CA ILE A 40 3.25 -26.59 -7.27
C ILE A 40 3.32 -25.74 -8.53
N PRO A 41 2.17 -25.21 -9.01
CA PRO A 41 2.15 -24.29 -10.14
C PRO A 41 2.79 -22.96 -9.77
N TYR A 42 3.28 -22.23 -10.76
CA TYR A 42 3.73 -20.85 -10.62
C TYR A 42 2.89 -19.91 -11.50
N GLN A 43 2.65 -18.72 -11.00
CA GLN A 43 1.86 -17.71 -11.69
C GLN A 43 2.70 -16.88 -12.65
N THR A 44 2.05 -16.33 -13.66
CA THR A 44 2.65 -15.37 -14.59
C THR A 44 1.79 -14.11 -14.58
N PRO A 45 2.40 -12.91 -14.41
CA PRO A 45 3.83 -12.67 -14.11
C PRO A 45 4.27 -13.27 -12.76
N THR A 46 5.56 -13.52 -12.57
CA THR A 46 6.06 -14.26 -11.39
C THR A 46 6.22 -13.39 -10.14
N LYS A 47 6.34 -12.08 -10.31
CA LYS A 47 6.50 -11.12 -9.19
C LYS A 47 5.15 -10.49 -8.88
N LEU A 48 4.32 -11.22 -8.14
CA LEU A 48 2.96 -10.83 -7.75
C LEU A 48 2.78 -10.96 -6.24
N MET A 49 1.90 -10.12 -5.70
CA MET A 49 1.33 -10.28 -4.37
C MET A 49 -0.20 -10.36 -4.49
N VAL A 50 -0.72 -11.58 -4.58
CA VAL A 50 -2.14 -11.86 -4.86
C VAL A 50 -3.02 -12.02 -3.63
N GLY A 51 -2.45 -12.12 -2.44
CA GLY A 51 -3.22 -12.26 -1.20
C GLY A 51 -3.78 -10.92 -0.70
N PRO A 52 -4.60 -10.97 0.36
CA PRO A 52 -5.10 -9.77 1.01
C PRO A 52 -3.97 -8.90 1.54
N LYS A 53 -4.22 -7.59 1.57
CA LYS A 53 -3.24 -6.55 1.89
C LYS A 53 -3.84 -5.56 2.86
N VAL A 54 -3.01 -5.08 3.78
CA VAL A 54 -3.33 -3.97 4.70
C VAL A 54 -2.20 -2.97 4.65
N LEU A 55 -2.55 -1.70 4.74
CA LEU A 55 -1.62 -0.58 4.85
C LEU A 55 -1.76 0.06 6.24
N LEU A 56 -0.65 0.21 6.96
CA LEU A 56 -0.57 1.00 8.17
C LEU A 56 -0.16 2.43 7.83
N LEU A 57 -0.81 3.42 8.43
CA LEU A 57 -0.48 4.84 8.28
C LEU A 57 -0.59 5.55 9.62
N ASN A 58 0.10 6.68 9.76
CA ASN A 58 -0.02 7.54 10.94
C ASN A 58 0.21 9.02 10.60
N GLN A 59 0.10 9.88 11.61
CA GLN A 59 0.27 11.33 11.49
C GLN A 59 1.65 11.79 10.96
N TYR A 60 2.59 10.88 10.82
CA TYR A 60 3.92 11.12 10.25
C TYR A 60 4.05 10.59 8.81
N SER A 61 2.99 9.98 8.28
CA SER A 61 2.90 9.65 6.85
C SER A 61 2.63 10.94 6.09
N ALA A 62 3.60 11.45 5.37
CA ALA A 62 3.59 12.79 4.79
C ALA A 62 3.99 12.77 3.30
N SER A 63 3.51 13.73 2.51
CA SER A 63 3.84 13.87 1.09
C SER A 63 3.52 12.59 0.29
N ASP A 64 4.52 11.87 -0.26
CA ASP A 64 4.28 10.56 -0.89
C ASP A 64 3.70 9.54 0.10
N GLY A 65 3.96 9.70 1.41
CA GLY A 65 3.33 8.95 2.49
C GLY A 65 1.86 9.30 2.73
N ASP A 66 1.37 10.44 2.26
CA ASP A 66 -0.06 10.77 2.14
C ASP A 66 -0.65 10.24 0.83
N LEU A 67 0.10 10.37 -0.27
CA LEU A 67 -0.35 9.96 -1.60
C LEU A 67 -0.50 8.45 -1.73
N PHE A 68 0.36 7.69 -1.05
CA PHE A 68 0.32 6.23 -1.09
C PHE A 68 -0.97 5.66 -0.48
N PRO A 69 -1.36 5.97 0.77
CA PRO A 69 -2.63 5.51 1.33
C PRO A 69 -3.85 6.04 0.55
N TYR A 70 -3.81 7.26 0.02
CA TYR A 70 -4.86 7.76 -0.86
C TYR A 70 -5.06 6.87 -2.08
N ALA A 71 -3.99 6.57 -2.82
CA ALA A 71 -4.06 5.72 -4.01
C ALA A 71 -4.43 4.27 -3.64
N PHE A 72 -3.93 3.76 -2.51
CA PHE A 72 -4.24 2.43 -2.01
C PHE A 72 -5.75 2.25 -1.75
N LYS A 73 -6.39 3.23 -1.12
CA LYS A 73 -7.84 3.28 -0.90
C LYS A 73 -8.61 3.44 -2.20
N LYS A 74 -8.20 4.39 -3.05
CA LYS A 74 -8.86 4.65 -4.34
C LYS A 74 -8.93 3.39 -5.22
N HIS A 75 -7.88 2.59 -5.21
CA HIS A 75 -7.82 1.33 -5.97
C HIS A 75 -8.38 0.12 -5.22
N ASN A 76 -8.92 0.29 -4.02
CA ASN A 76 -9.45 -0.81 -3.19
C ASN A 76 -8.44 -1.97 -3.03
N ILE A 77 -7.16 -1.67 -2.83
CA ILE A 77 -6.09 -2.67 -2.74
C ILE A 77 -6.22 -3.49 -1.44
N GLY A 78 -6.73 -2.88 -0.38
CA GLY A 78 -6.97 -3.47 0.92
C GLY A 78 -7.42 -2.42 1.94
N LYS A 79 -7.48 -2.79 3.21
CA LYS A 79 -7.84 -1.87 4.30
C LYS A 79 -6.64 -1.04 4.74
N THR A 80 -6.91 0.21 5.11
CA THR A 80 -5.96 1.10 5.76
C THR A 80 -6.25 1.16 7.25
N ILE A 81 -5.22 1.08 8.09
CA ILE A 81 -5.35 1.02 9.56
C ILE A 81 -4.35 1.97 10.19
N GLY A 82 -4.76 2.67 11.22
CA GLY A 82 -3.92 3.60 11.95
C GLY A 82 -4.63 4.86 12.33
N VAL A 83 -3.96 5.99 12.23
CA VAL A 83 -4.56 7.31 12.39
C VAL A 83 -4.33 8.14 11.13
N ARG A 84 -5.09 9.21 10.97
CA ARG A 84 -5.05 10.12 9.82
C ARG A 84 -3.62 10.54 9.49
N SER A 85 -3.27 10.52 8.20
CA SER A 85 -1.95 10.96 7.70
C SER A 85 -1.77 12.48 7.85
N TRP A 86 -0.58 12.98 7.58
CA TRP A 86 -0.21 14.36 7.86
C TRP A 86 -1.02 15.39 7.06
N GLY A 87 -1.20 15.19 5.78
CA GLY A 87 -1.95 16.12 4.94
C GLY A 87 -1.11 17.22 4.33
N GLY A 88 0.11 16.93 3.94
CA GLY A 88 0.98 17.89 3.26
C GLY A 88 1.54 17.33 1.96
N VAL A 89 0.86 17.61 0.85
CA VAL A 89 1.17 17.05 -0.47
C VAL A 89 1.55 18.10 -1.51
N VAL A 90 1.65 19.36 -1.12
CA VAL A 90 2.13 20.42 -2.03
C VAL A 90 3.55 20.09 -2.47
N GLY A 91 3.72 19.83 -3.77
CA GLY A 91 5.01 19.55 -4.35
C GLY A 91 5.92 20.77 -4.31
N ILE A 92 7.14 20.57 -3.86
CA ILE A 92 8.15 21.62 -3.66
C ILE A 92 9.16 21.57 -4.79
N ARG A 93 9.48 22.73 -5.34
CA ARG A 93 10.64 22.92 -6.21
C ARG A 93 11.67 23.79 -5.51
N GLY A 94 12.92 23.29 -5.43
CA GLY A 94 14.04 24.12 -4.99
C GLY A 94 14.36 25.21 -6.00
N SER A 95 14.79 26.38 -5.52
CA SER A 95 15.39 27.42 -6.36
C SER A 95 16.88 27.12 -6.62
N LEU A 96 17.50 27.87 -7.53
CA LEU A 96 18.96 27.94 -7.57
C LEU A 96 19.48 28.44 -6.20
N PRO A 97 20.62 27.92 -5.75
CA PRO A 97 21.22 28.39 -4.50
C PRO A 97 21.46 29.90 -4.51
N PHE A 98 21.23 30.55 -3.37
CA PHE A 98 21.66 31.92 -3.16
C PHE A 98 23.19 32.00 -3.07
N VAL A 99 23.74 33.22 -3.07
CA VAL A 99 25.19 33.46 -3.01
C VAL A 99 25.86 32.82 -1.78
N ASP A 100 25.13 32.69 -0.68
CA ASP A 100 25.56 32.04 0.55
C ASP A 100 25.33 30.51 0.57
N GLY A 101 24.84 29.93 -0.53
CA GLY A 101 24.57 28.50 -0.65
C GLY A 101 23.22 28.06 -0.08
N THR A 102 22.42 28.94 0.50
CA THR A 102 21.07 28.60 0.95
C THR A 102 20.11 28.38 -0.21
N ILE A 103 19.04 27.62 0.00
CA ILE A 103 18.04 27.27 -1.00
C ILE A 103 16.65 27.70 -0.50
N LEU A 104 15.87 28.35 -1.35
CA LEU A 104 14.46 28.61 -1.10
C LEU A 104 13.63 27.48 -1.71
N ASN A 105 12.98 26.69 -0.85
CA ASN A 105 11.95 25.77 -1.27
C ASN A 105 10.65 26.54 -1.50
N ARG A 106 10.05 26.33 -2.67
CA ARG A 106 8.78 27.00 -3.02
C ARG A 106 7.72 25.97 -3.39
N PRO A 107 6.46 26.15 -2.99
CA PRO A 107 5.35 25.32 -3.44
C PRO A 107 5.11 25.55 -4.95
N GLU A 108 4.94 24.47 -5.71
CA GLU A 108 4.75 24.57 -7.16
C GLU A 108 3.68 23.62 -7.68
N PHE A 109 3.47 22.47 -7.04
CA PHE A 109 2.53 21.46 -7.51
C PHE A 109 1.43 21.24 -6.47
N ALA A 110 0.19 21.13 -6.93
CA ALA A 110 -0.93 20.74 -6.11
C ALA A 110 -1.67 19.55 -6.74
N SER A 111 -2.22 18.68 -5.91
CA SER A 111 -2.91 17.48 -6.35
C SER A 111 -4.42 17.65 -6.23
N TYR A 112 -5.15 17.22 -7.25
CA TYR A 112 -6.61 17.19 -7.25
C TYR A 112 -7.14 15.84 -7.76
N SER A 113 -8.36 15.49 -7.39
CA SER A 113 -9.06 14.31 -7.84
C SER A 113 -9.44 14.43 -9.30
N ILE A 114 -9.17 13.39 -10.08
CA ILE A 114 -9.61 13.29 -11.48
C ILE A 114 -11.09 12.92 -11.61
N ASP A 115 -11.75 12.48 -10.53
CA ASP A 115 -13.14 12.03 -10.56
C ASP A 115 -14.11 13.21 -10.46
N ASP A 116 -13.80 14.18 -9.59
CA ASP A 116 -14.70 15.30 -9.24
C ASP A 116 -14.01 16.68 -9.26
N SER A 117 -12.73 16.73 -9.65
CA SER A 117 -11.93 17.96 -9.70
C SER A 117 -11.77 18.66 -8.34
N SER A 118 -11.95 17.95 -7.23
CA SER A 118 -11.72 18.49 -5.89
C SER A 118 -10.25 18.44 -5.49
N TRP A 119 -9.79 19.41 -4.69
CA TRP A 119 -8.45 19.34 -4.07
C TRP A 119 -8.41 18.17 -3.09
N ILE A 120 -7.32 17.40 -3.11
CA ILE A 120 -7.17 16.21 -2.27
C ILE A 120 -6.04 16.38 -1.26
N ILE A 121 -6.23 15.81 -0.07
CA ILE A 121 -5.22 15.56 0.97
C ILE A 121 -4.69 16.84 1.63
N GLU A 122 -4.28 17.85 0.84
CA GLU A 122 -3.63 19.05 1.39
C GLU A 122 -4.47 19.69 2.49
N GLY A 123 -3.89 19.83 3.67
CA GLY A 123 -4.50 20.42 4.86
C GLY A 123 -5.39 19.47 5.68
N PHE A 124 -5.74 18.27 5.18
CA PHE A 124 -6.62 17.33 5.92
C PHE A 124 -6.17 15.86 5.94
N GLY A 125 -5.18 15.47 5.11
CA GLY A 125 -4.65 14.11 5.11
C GLY A 125 -5.58 13.03 4.58
N VAL A 126 -5.24 11.78 4.88
CA VAL A 126 -6.01 10.58 4.52
C VAL A 126 -6.46 9.86 5.77
N GLU A 127 -7.77 9.73 5.95
CA GLU A 127 -8.36 8.98 7.04
C GLU A 127 -8.18 7.47 6.81
N PRO A 128 -7.82 6.69 7.85
CA PRO A 128 -7.80 5.23 7.75
C PRO A 128 -9.22 4.65 7.62
N ASP A 129 -9.34 3.43 7.09
CA ASP A 129 -10.61 2.68 7.12
C ASP A 129 -10.94 2.16 8.52
N ILE A 130 -9.91 1.89 9.31
CA ILE A 130 -10.02 1.43 10.69
C ILE A 130 -9.09 2.28 11.54
N GLU A 131 -9.70 3.13 12.34
CA GLU A 131 -8.94 3.99 13.24
C GLU A 131 -8.44 3.19 14.46
N VAL A 132 -7.12 3.22 14.65
CA VAL A 132 -6.44 2.62 15.81
C VAL A 132 -5.25 3.52 16.12
N ASP A 133 -5.21 4.07 17.30
CA ASP A 133 -4.05 4.79 17.82
C ASP A 133 -3.22 3.89 18.72
N ASN A 134 -1.91 4.05 18.69
CA ASN A 134 -1.01 3.36 19.60
C ASN A 134 -0.85 4.19 20.88
N ASP A 135 -1.11 3.59 22.03
CA ASP A 135 -0.73 4.19 23.30
C ASP A 135 0.80 4.28 23.38
N PRO A 136 1.40 5.47 23.65
CA PRO A 136 2.85 5.64 23.62
C PRO A 136 3.62 4.76 24.62
N TYR A 137 3.01 4.47 25.77
CA TYR A 137 3.62 3.60 26.76
C TYR A 137 3.58 2.13 26.32
N GLU A 138 2.46 1.70 25.76
CA GLU A 138 2.33 0.34 25.22
C GLU A 138 3.31 0.12 24.05
N GLU A 139 3.41 1.11 23.15
CA GLU A 139 4.35 1.06 22.03
C GLU A 139 5.80 0.99 22.52
N PHE A 140 6.17 1.82 23.50
CA PHE A 140 7.49 1.79 24.13
C PHE A 140 7.81 0.43 24.76
N THR A 141 6.82 -0.25 25.31
CA THR A 141 6.96 -1.60 25.90
C THR A 141 6.87 -2.72 24.87
N GLY A 142 6.71 -2.40 23.57
CA GLY A 142 6.73 -3.35 22.45
C GLY A 142 5.35 -3.86 22.02
N LYS A 143 4.25 -3.22 22.47
CA LYS A 143 2.89 -3.53 22.02
C LYS A 143 2.46 -2.56 20.93
N ASP A 144 2.36 -3.04 19.72
CA ASP A 144 1.88 -2.30 18.55
C ASP A 144 0.42 -2.67 18.24
N SER A 145 -0.52 -1.88 18.73
CA SER A 145 -1.96 -2.13 18.57
C SER A 145 -2.41 -2.00 17.12
N GLN A 146 -1.80 -1.11 16.34
CA GLN A 146 -2.06 -0.98 14.90
C GLN A 146 -1.63 -2.24 14.14
N LEU A 147 -0.43 -2.74 14.40
CA LEU A 147 0.06 -3.99 13.79
C LEU A 147 -0.79 -5.19 14.20
N LEU A 148 -1.18 -5.29 15.47
CA LEU A 148 -2.05 -6.36 15.94
C LEU A 148 -3.40 -6.34 15.23
N LYS A 149 -3.99 -5.15 15.04
CA LYS A 149 -5.24 -4.99 14.29
C LYS A 149 -5.09 -5.38 12.82
N ALA A 150 -3.98 -5.03 12.19
CA ALA A 150 -3.68 -5.43 10.82
C ALA A 150 -3.60 -6.97 10.68
N ILE A 151 -2.97 -7.63 11.64
CA ILE A 151 -2.89 -9.10 11.67
C ILE A 151 -4.30 -9.71 11.85
N GLU A 152 -5.13 -9.14 12.71
CA GLU A 152 -6.51 -9.58 12.92
C GLU A 152 -7.32 -9.50 11.63
N VAL A 153 -7.31 -8.34 10.98
CA VAL A 153 -8.02 -8.09 9.71
C VAL A 153 -7.57 -9.07 8.63
N LEU A 154 -6.26 -9.24 8.45
CA LEU A 154 -5.75 -10.17 7.46
C LEU A 154 -6.08 -11.64 7.76
N LYS A 155 -6.12 -12.05 9.02
CA LYS A 155 -6.57 -13.39 9.39
C LYS A 155 -8.02 -13.63 9.02
N GLU A 156 -8.88 -12.60 9.17
CA GLU A 156 -10.29 -12.70 8.77
C GLU A 156 -10.44 -12.77 7.25
N GLU A 157 -9.77 -11.89 6.53
CA GLU A 157 -9.81 -11.88 5.06
C GLU A 157 -9.26 -13.19 4.46
N LEU A 158 -8.25 -13.79 5.09
CA LEU A 158 -7.68 -15.06 4.66
C LEU A 158 -8.64 -16.24 4.74
N LYS A 159 -9.69 -16.19 5.59
CA LYS A 159 -10.72 -17.25 5.65
C LYS A 159 -11.48 -17.37 4.33
N ASN A 160 -11.70 -16.24 3.67
CA ASN A 160 -12.43 -16.16 2.40
C ASN A 160 -11.51 -16.12 1.17
N TYR A 161 -10.21 -16.01 1.37
CA TYR A 161 -9.23 -15.95 0.28
C TYR A 161 -9.11 -17.30 -0.43
N LYS A 162 -9.44 -17.30 -1.71
CA LYS A 162 -9.26 -18.46 -2.59
C LYS A 162 -7.89 -18.35 -3.29
N PRO A 163 -6.94 -19.23 -2.98
CA PRO A 163 -5.69 -19.27 -3.71
C PRO A 163 -5.92 -19.70 -5.16
N ILE A 164 -4.83 -19.77 -5.93
CA ILE A 164 -4.85 -20.25 -7.33
C ILE A 164 -5.68 -21.53 -7.45
N PRO A 165 -6.53 -21.65 -8.49
CA PRO A 165 -7.30 -22.85 -8.76
C PRO A 165 -6.42 -24.10 -8.80
N ASN A 166 -7.02 -25.24 -8.46
CA ASN A 166 -6.34 -26.55 -8.58
C ASN A 166 -5.84 -26.78 -10.01
N ILE A 167 -4.78 -27.56 -10.13
CA ILE A 167 -4.24 -27.98 -11.42
C ILE A 167 -5.34 -28.74 -12.17
N PRO A 168 -5.68 -28.33 -13.39
CA PRO A 168 -6.68 -29.04 -14.18
C PRO A 168 -6.24 -30.47 -14.49
N VAL A 169 -7.21 -31.37 -14.56
CA VAL A 169 -6.95 -32.75 -15.01
C VAL A 169 -6.45 -32.68 -16.45
N GLY A 170 -5.37 -33.39 -16.73
CA GLY A 170 -4.81 -33.48 -18.07
C GLY A 170 -5.84 -34.08 -19.07
N PRO A 171 -5.78 -33.68 -20.35
CA PRO A 171 -6.67 -34.26 -21.35
C PRO A 171 -6.43 -35.76 -21.49
N ASP A 172 -7.50 -36.52 -21.66
CA ASP A 172 -7.43 -37.94 -21.99
C ASP A 172 -6.79 -38.11 -23.37
N LYS A 173 -5.61 -38.74 -23.39
CA LYS A 173 -4.84 -38.99 -24.62
C LYS A 173 -5.09 -40.37 -25.22
N THR A 174 -6.07 -41.08 -24.69
CA THR A 174 -6.41 -42.42 -25.15
C THR A 174 -7.54 -42.42 -26.19
N LYS A 175 -8.02 -41.23 -26.54
CA LYS A 175 -9.01 -41.02 -27.61
C LYS A 175 -8.36 -40.41 -28.83
#